data_51d41122634eb51e62592a7f11a04296
#
_entry.id   51d41122634eb51e62592a7f11a04296
#
_cell.length_a   1.000
_cell.length_b   1.000
_cell.length_c   1.000
_cell.angle_alpha   90.00
_cell.angle_beta   90.00
_cell.angle_gamma   90.00
#
_symmetry.space_group_name_H-M   'P 1'
#
loop_
_entity.id
_entity.type
_entity.pdbx_description
1 polymer ?
#
loop_
_entity_poly.entity_id
_entity_poly.type
_entity_poly.pdbx_seq_one_letter_code
_entity_poly.pdbx_strand_id
1 'polypeptide(L)'
;APDEGLRDAVPQADLLIIATPVAGLRPTLELLKDTDVPVAWLCKGFEPAQDPDAPRPFGLMPHEIQQQVAPALQAGALSGPSFAQEVARGQPTALVGASRQPHVRRAMVDAFHGPTLRVYANDDLIGVEVGGAVKNVLAIATGLADGLNLGLNARAALVTRGLAEIARL
;
A
#
# COMPACT_ATOMS: atom_id res chain seq x y z
N ALA A 1 1.35 -21.32 18.80
CA ALA A 1 1.32 -21.10 17.32
C ALA A 1 1.47 -19.59 17.06
N PRO A 2 1.91 -19.14 15.85
CA PRO A 2 2.00 -17.72 15.53
C PRO A 2 0.68 -16.95 15.77
N ASP A 3 -0.44 -17.63 15.66
CA ASP A 3 -1.79 -17.07 15.79
C ASP A 3 -2.19 -16.75 17.25
N GLU A 4 -1.60 -17.42 18.25
CA GLU A 4 -1.93 -17.16 19.66
C GLU A 4 -1.40 -15.79 20.11
N GLY A 5 -0.15 -15.47 19.79
CA GLY A 5 0.44 -14.18 20.13
C GLY A 5 -0.23 -12.99 19.44
N LEU A 6 -0.74 -13.20 18.21
CA LEU A 6 -1.49 -12.18 17.48
C LEU A 6 -2.85 -11.91 18.16
N ARG A 7 -3.58 -12.94 18.55
CA ARG A 7 -4.89 -12.81 19.21
C ARG A 7 -4.81 -12.05 20.52
N ASP A 8 -3.72 -12.22 21.27
CA ASP A 8 -3.53 -11.52 22.55
C ASP A 8 -3.08 -10.06 22.37
N ALA A 9 -2.34 -9.76 21.29
CA ALA A 9 -1.82 -8.42 21.01
C ALA A 9 -2.85 -7.51 20.32
N VAL A 10 -3.72 -8.06 19.47
CA VAL A 10 -4.69 -7.28 18.67
C VAL A 10 -5.57 -6.38 19.53
N PRO A 11 -6.22 -6.85 20.62
CA PRO A 11 -7.11 -6.01 21.43
C PRO A 11 -6.41 -4.86 22.17
N GLN A 12 -5.08 -4.89 22.26
CA GLN A 12 -4.27 -3.89 22.96
C GLN A 12 -3.67 -2.84 22.01
N ALA A 13 -3.90 -2.97 20.70
CA ALA A 13 -3.35 -2.09 19.69
C ALA A 13 -4.32 -0.96 19.32
N ASP A 14 -3.79 0.23 19.06
CA ASP A 14 -4.54 1.37 18.51
C ASP A 14 -4.59 1.33 16.97
N LEU A 15 -3.65 0.63 16.35
CA LEU A 15 -3.54 0.46 14.91
C LEU A 15 -2.74 -0.82 14.60
N LEU A 16 -3.20 -1.61 13.64
CA LEU A 16 -2.50 -2.79 13.16
C LEU A 16 -1.87 -2.52 11.80
N ILE A 17 -0.61 -2.90 11.63
CA ILE A 17 0.11 -2.74 10.37
C ILE A 17 0.40 -4.10 9.74
N ILE A 18 -0.15 -4.34 8.54
CA ILE A 18 0.14 -5.52 7.73
C ILE A 18 1.31 -5.19 6.79
N ALA A 19 2.48 -5.75 7.10
CA ALA A 19 3.71 -5.53 6.34
C ALA A 19 4.11 -6.76 5.49
N THR A 20 3.20 -7.68 5.25
CA THR A 20 3.41 -8.84 4.38
C THR A 20 3.40 -8.43 2.90
N PRO A 21 3.98 -9.21 1.98
CA PRO A 21 3.68 -9.10 0.55
C PRO A 21 2.17 -9.28 0.29
N VAL A 22 1.68 -8.82 -0.87
CA VAL A 22 0.25 -8.93 -1.22
C VAL A 22 -0.28 -10.37 -1.16
N ALA A 23 0.55 -11.36 -1.47
CA ALA A 23 0.21 -12.78 -1.35
C ALA A 23 -0.13 -13.22 0.09
N GLY A 24 0.40 -12.52 1.10
CA GLY A 24 0.09 -12.78 2.51
C GLY A 24 -1.08 -11.95 3.04
N LEU A 25 -1.62 -11.01 2.26
CA LEU A 25 -2.65 -10.09 2.74
C LEU A 25 -3.97 -10.82 3.05
N ARG A 26 -4.46 -11.66 2.13
CA ARG A 26 -5.73 -12.38 2.28
C ARG A 26 -5.78 -13.20 3.57
N PRO A 27 -4.86 -14.15 3.83
CA PRO A 27 -4.90 -14.92 5.07
C PRO A 27 -4.74 -14.06 6.32
N THR A 28 -3.99 -12.96 6.25
CA THR A 28 -3.87 -12.04 7.38
C THR A 28 -5.19 -11.30 7.65
N LEU A 29 -5.89 -10.82 6.61
CA LEU A 29 -7.20 -10.19 6.76
C LEU A 29 -8.26 -11.16 7.29
N GLU A 30 -8.22 -12.43 6.89
CA GLU A 30 -9.11 -13.48 7.42
C GLU A 30 -8.92 -13.68 8.92
N LEU A 31 -7.68 -13.62 9.42
CA LEU A 31 -7.38 -13.70 10.86
C LEU A 31 -7.87 -12.48 11.63
N LEU A 32 -7.90 -11.32 10.99
CA LEU A 32 -8.25 -10.02 11.60
C LEU A 32 -9.70 -9.59 11.36
N LYS A 33 -10.51 -10.38 10.64
CA LYS A 33 -11.84 -9.97 10.15
C LYS A 33 -12.81 -9.51 11.23
N ASP A 34 -12.65 -9.99 12.45
CA ASP A 34 -13.55 -9.73 13.58
C ASP A 34 -12.99 -8.67 14.55
N THR A 35 -11.89 -7.97 14.19
CA THR A 35 -11.34 -6.91 15.04
C THR A 35 -11.99 -5.55 14.76
N ASP A 36 -12.16 -4.76 15.81
CA ASP A 36 -12.57 -3.35 15.72
C ASP A 36 -11.36 -2.41 15.62
N VAL A 37 -10.12 -2.93 15.76
CA VAL A 37 -8.90 -2.14 15.67
C VAL A 37 -8.65 -1.74 14.22
N PRO A 38 -8.35 -0.45 13.93
CA PRO A 38 -7.99 -0.01 12.59
C PRO A 38 -6.80 -0.78 12.02
N VAL A 39 -6.87 -1.12 10.74
CA VAL A 39 -5.81 -1.87 10.04
C VAL A 39 -5.28 -1.07 8.87
N ALA A 40 -3.96 -1.07 8.67
CA ALA A 40 -3.36 -0.52 7.46
C ALA A 40 -2.38 -1.51 6.84
N TRP A 41 -2.43 -1.69 5.53
CA TRP A 41 -1.46 -2.50 4.79
C TRP A 41 -0.42 -1.64 4.08
N LEU A 42 0.80 -2.20 3.97
CA LEU A 42 1.93 -1.59 3.27
C LEU A 42 2.17 -2.23 1.89
N CYS A 43 1.57 -3.40 1.63
CA CYS A 43 1.76 -4.13 0.38
C CYS A 43 1.29 -3.30 -0.82
N LYS A 44 1.91 -3.56 -1.97
CA LYS A 44 1.62 -2.91 -3.25
C LYS A 44 1.47 -3.97 -4.32
N GLY A 45 0.64 -3.69 -5.32
CA GLY A 45 0.42 -4.59 -6.44
C GLY A 45 -0.90 -5.33 -6.34
N PHE A 46 -0.98 -6.43 -7.06
CA PHE A 46 -2.21 -7.20 -7.23
C PHE A 46 -2.01 -8.62 -6.70
N GLU A 47 -3.05 -9.19 -6.10
CA GLU A 47 -3.09 -10.62 -5.84
C GLU A 47 -3.17 -11.36 -7.19
N PRO A 48 -2.48 -12.50 -7.38
CA PRO A 48 -2.68 -13.32 -8.57
C PRO A 48 -4.15 -13.73 -8.72
N ALA A 49 -4.62 -13.87 -9.96
CA ALA A 49 -5.96 -14.36 -10.22
C ALA A 49 -6.20 -15.68 -9.48
N GLN A 50 -7.28 -15.76 -8.72
CA GLN A 50 -7.64 -16.96 -7.95
C GLN A 50 -8.04 -18.13 -8.87
N ASP A 51 -8.69 -17.80 -9.99
CA ASP A 51 -9.05 -18.73 -11.05
C ASP A 51 -8.51 -18.18 -12.39
N PRO A 52 -7.40 -18.75 -12.90
CA PRO A 52 -6.82 -18.35 -14.18
C PRO A 52 -7.74 -18.59 -15.37
N ASP A 53 -8.70 -19.51 -15.25
CA ASP A 53 -9.64 -19.88 -16.30
C ASP A 53 -10.96 -19.08 -16.24
N ALA A 54 -11.08 -18.18 -15.27
CA ALA A 54 -12.25 -17.31 -15.16
C ALA A 54 -12.39 -16.40 -16.41
N PRO A 55 -13.60 -16.00 -16.78
CA PRO A 55 -13.82 -15.10 -17.92
C PRO A 55 -13.08 -13.76 -17.80
N ARG A 56 -12.70 -13.38 -16.59
CA ARG A 56 -11.89 -12.19 -16.29
C ARG A 56 -10.85 -12.56 -15.22
N PRO A 57 -9.70 -13.13 -15.60
CA PRO A 57 -8.67 -13.59 -14.68
C PRO A 57 -7.82 -12.42 -14.16
N PHE A 58 -8.47 -11.39 -13.58
CA PHE A 58 -7.76 -10.25 -13.01
C PHE A 58 -7.31 -10.57 -11.60
N GLY A 59 -6.11 -10.10 -11.26
CA GLY A 59 -5.67 -10.02 -9.87
C GLY A 59 -6.42 -8.94 -9.11
N LEU A 60 -6.67 -9.15 -7.83
CA LEU A 60 -7.37 -8.21 -6.98
C LEU A 60 -6.41 -7.22 -6.33
N MET A 61 -6.88 -5.99 -6.17
CA MET A 61 -6.22 -4.97 -5.36
C MET A 61 -6.46 -5.25 -3.86
N PRO A 62 -5.63 -4.73 -2.96
CA PRO A 62 -5.77 -4.95 -1.53
C PRO A 62 -7.16 -4.63 -0.96
N HIS A 63 -7.77 -3.52 -1.36
CA HIS A 63 -9.13 -3.17 -0.91
C HIS A 63 -10.21 -4.13 -1.43
N GLU A 64 -10.01 -4.73 -2.62
CA GLU A 64 -10.93 -5.73 -3.16
C GLU A 64 -10.81 -7.07 -2.42
N ILE A 65 -9.58 -7.45 -2.03
CA ILE A 65 -9.33 -8.61 -1.16
C ILE A 65 -10.03 -8.39 0.18
N GLN A 66 -9.85 -7.21 0.79
CA GLN A 66 -10.50 -6.85 2.06
C GLN A 66 -12.02 -6.93 1.94
N GLN A 67 -12.60 -6.40 0.85
CA GLN A 67 -14.04 -6.46 0.61
C GLN A 67 -14.58 -7.90 0.54
N GLN A 68 -13.77 -8.85 0.03
CA GLN A 68 -14.17 -10.25 -0.07
C GLN A 68 -14.12 -11.00 1.26
N VAL A 69 -13.04 -10.82 2.04
CA VAL A 69 -12.77 -11.67 3.21
C VAL A 69 -13.05 -11.01 4.55
N ALA A 70 -13.03 -9.70 4.60
CA ALA A 70 -13.23 -8.92 5.82
C ALA A 70 -13.96 -7.58 5.55
N PRO A 71 -15.20 -7.60 4.98
CA PRO A 71 -15.89 -6.37 4.54
C PRO A 71 -16.20 -5.39 5.67
N ALA A 72 -16.35 -5.85 6.90
CA ALA A 72 -16.60 -5.02 8.07
C ALA A 72 -15.34 -4.36 8.64
N LEU A 73 -14.15 -4.81 8.24
CA LEU A 73 -12.88 -4.34 8.77
C LEU A 73 -12.64 -2.88 8.43
N GLN A 74 -12.27 -2.10 9.42
CA GLN A 74 -11.93 -0.70 9.26
C GLN A 74 -10.47 -0.58 8.82
N ALA A 75 -10.25 -0.31 7.53
CA ALA A 75 -8.93 -0.50 6.96
C ALA A 75 -8.53 0.56 5.94
N GLY A 76 -7.22 0.59 5.64
CA GLY A 76 -6.63 1.49 4.67
C GLY A 76 -5.24 1.06 4.21
N ALA A 77 -4.66 1.87 3.36
CA ALA A 77 -3.30 1.70 2.85
C ALA A 77 -2.37 2.78 3.38
N LEU A 78 -1.16 2.39 3.76
CA LEU A 78 -0.06 3.32 4.01
C LEU A 78 0.99 3.12 2.90
N SER A 79 1.12 4.09 2.01
CA SER A 79 1.92 3.96 0.79
C SER A 79 2.81 5.19 0.57
N GLY A 80 3.85 5.02 -0.25
CA GLY A 80 4.80 6.07 -0.61
C GLY A 80 6.22 5.52 -0.74
N PRO A 81 7.20 6.39 -1.06
CA PRO A 81 8.62 6.04 -1.12
C PRO A 81 9.18 5.92 0.31
N SER A 82 9.26 4.70 0.82
CA SER A 82 9.68 4.42 2.20
C SER A 82 10.61 3.21 2.26
N PHE A 83 11.82 3.37 1.73
CA PHE A 83 12.85 2.34 1.91
C PHE A 83 13.18 2.19 3.39
N ALA A 84 13.05 0.96 3.90
CA ALA A 84 13.13 0.68 5.33
C ALA A 84 14.44 1.18 5.98
N GLN A 85 15.56 1.07 5.27
CA GLN A 85 16.86 1.54 5.77
C GLN A 85 16.93 3.08 5.90
N GLU A 86 16.30 3.80 4.98
CA GLU A 86 16.27 5.27 5.00
C GLU A 86 15.37 5.76 6.12
N VAL A 87 14.19 5.17 6.27
CA VAL A 87 13.27 5.47 7.37
C VAL A 87 13.94 5.18 8.72
N ALA A 88 14.60 4.04 8.87
CA ALA A 88 15.30 3.67 10.11
C ALA A 88 16.46 4.61 10.46
N ARG A 89 17.07 5.24 9.46
CA ARG A 89 18.12 6.27 9.65
C ARG A 89 17.57 7.66 9.91
N GLY A 90 16.25 7.84 9.95
CA GLY A 90 15.59 9.13 10.13
C GLY A 90 15.72 10.06 8.92
N GLN A 91 15.92 9.52 7.71
CA GLN A 91 15.96 10.33 6.50
C GLN A 91 14.56 10.87 6.17
N PRO A 92 14.44 12.10 5.64
CA PRO A 92 13.15 12.69 5.30
C PRO A 92 12.34 11.81 4.37
N THR A 93 11.15 11.42 4.81
CA THR A 93 10.26 10.51 4.10
C THR A 93 8.84 11.05 4.09
N ALA A 94 8.12 10.89 2.98
CA ALA A 94 6.72 11.27 2.85
C ALA A 94 5.87 10.05 2.45
N LEU A 95 4.78 9.83 3.18
CA LEU A 95 3.82 8.76 2.97
C LEU A 95 2.41 9.30 2.82
N VAL A 96 1.53 8.51 2.25
CA VAL A 96 0.09 8.76 2.19
C VAL A 96 -0.62 7.67 2.98
N GLY A 97 -1.41 8.08 3.97
CA GLY A 97 -2.34 7.21 4.69
C GLY A 97 -3.73 7.34 4.06
N ALA A 98 -4.15 6.33 3.30
CA ALA A 98 -5.40 6.35 2.56
C ALA A 98 -6.44 5.39 3.15
N SER A 99 -7.65 5.89 3.36
CA SER A 99 -8.80 5.09 3.77
C SER A 99 -10.09 5.85 3.50
N ARG A 100 -11.18 5.14 3.24
CA ARG A 100 -12.52 5.73 3.19
C ARG A 100 -13.00 6.21 4.57
N GLN A 101 -12.49 5.61 5.67
CA GLN A 101 -12.87 5.95 7.03
C GLN A 101 -11.93 7.04 7.62
N PRO A 102 -12.47 8.19 8.06
CA PRO A 102 -11.67 9.29 8.60
C PRO A 102 -10.83 8.93 9.83
N HIS A 103 -11.34 8.08 10.72
CA HIS A 103 -10.62 7.67 11.92
C HIS A 103 -9.42 6.75 11.61
N VAL A 104 -9.50 5.90 10.56
CA VAL A 104 -8.36 5.08 10.11
C VAL A 104 -7.25 5.98 9.56
N ARG A 105 -7.61 7.00 8.75
CA ARG A 105 -6.63 8.00 8.27
C ARG A 105 -5.96 8.73 9.42
N ARG A 106 -6.75 9.13 10.43
CA ARG A 106 -6.23 9.80 11.62
C ARG A 106 -5.29 8.89 12.39
N ALA A 107 -5.66 7.63 12.64
CA ALA A 107 -4.80 6.67 13.33
C ALA A 107 -3.43 6.51 12.64
N MET A 108 -3.40 6.43 11.29
CA MET A 108 -2.14 6.38 10.54
C MET A 108 -1.31 7.66 10.69
N VAL A 109 -1.94 8.83 10.66
CA VAL A 109 -1.24 10.11 10.86
C VAL A 109 -0.71 10.20 12.27
N ASP A 110 -1.53 9.95 13.29
CA ASP A 110 -1.15 10.06 14.70
C ASP A 110 -0.02 9.09 15.07
N ALA A 111 -0.02 7.88 14.48
CA ALA A 111 1.01 6.88 14.74
C ALA A 111 2.37 7.18 14.08
N PHE A 112 2.38 7.79 12.89
CA PHE A 112 3.60 7.87 12.09
C PHE A 112 4.09 9.28 11.75
N HIS A 113 3.22 10.31 11.83
CA HIS A 113 3.64 11.66 11.47
C HIS A 113 4.64 12.22 12.50
N GLY A 114 5.80 12.65 12.03
CA GLY A 114 6.88 13.15 12.87
C GLY A 114 7.84 14.07 12.12
N PRO A 115 8.93 14.46 12.76
CA PRO A 115 9.91 15.41 12.19
C PRO A 115 10.54 14.94 10.88
N THR A 116 10.79 13.65 10.74
CA THR A 116 11.45 13.04 9.57
C THR A 116 10.49 12.22 8.71
N LEU A 117 9.31 11.88 9.22
CA LEU A 117 8.30 11.11 8.50
C LEU A 117 7.00 11.91 8.39
N ARG A 118 6.65 12.35 7.19
CA ARG A 118 5.42 13.07 6.91
C ARG A 118 4.35 12.12 6.41
N VAL A 119 3.20 12.06 7.07
CA VAL A 119 2.04 11.28 6.62
C VAL A 119 0.92 12.22 6.21
N TYR A 120 0.46 12.08 4.97
CA TYR A 120 -0.65 12.85 4.41
C TYR A 120 -1.90 11.98 4.36
N ALA A 121 -3.00 12.46 4.94
CA ALA A 121 -4.29 11.78 4.89
C ALA A 121 -4.92 11.94 3.50
N ASN A 122 -5.48 10.85 2.95
CA ASN A 122 -6.20 10.85 1.68
C ASN A 122 -7.44 9.94 1.79
N ASP A 123 -8.53 10.29 1.16
CA ASP A 123 -9.73 9.45 1.09
C ASP A 123 -9.80 8.57 -0.17
N ASP A 124 -8.96 8.86 -1.17
CA ASP A 124 -8.82 8.07 -2.38
C ASP A 124 -7.91 6.85 -2.16
N LEU A 125 -8.48 5.81 -1.53
CA LEU A 125 -7.81 4.54 -1.30
C LEU A 125 -7.41 3.85 -2.61
N ILE A 126 -8.30 3.89 -3.60
CA ILE A 126 -8.08 3.23 -4.89
C ILE A 126 -6.92 3.88 -5.63
N GLY A 127 -6.92 5.20 -5.78
CA GLY A 127 -5.85 5.91 -6.46
C GLY A 127 -4.49 5.72 -5.79
N VAL A 128 -4.44 5.65 -4.45
CA VAL A 128 -3.20 5.36 -3.72
C VAL A 128 -2.70 3.94 -3.97
N GLU A 129 -3.58 2.95 -4.03
CA GLU A 129 -3.22 1.56 -4.35
C GLU A 129 -2.76 1.41 -5.80
N VAL A 130 -3.51 1.98 -6.77
CA VAL A 130 -3.14 2.00 -8.20
C VAL A 130 -1.77 2.64 -8.39
N GLY A 131 -1.56 3.82 -7.84
CA GLY A 131 -0.27 4.51 -7.90
C GLY A 131 0.86 3.66 -7.33
N GLY A 132 0.62 3.00 -6.19
CA GLY A 132 1.58 2.08 -5.56
C GLY A 132 1.91 0.86 -6.41
N ALA A 133 0.92 0.29 -7.11
CA ALA A 133 1.09 -0.87 -7.97
C ALA A 133 1.80 -0.54 -9.28
N VAL A 134 1.39 0.53 -9.95
CA VAL A 134 1.85 0.89 -11.31
C VAL A 134 3.21 1.60 -11.30
N LYS A 135 3.59 2.26 -10.21
CA LYS A 135 4.89 2.97 -10.13
C LYS A 135 6.10 2.12 -10.50
N ASN A 136 6.04 0.81 -10.26
CA ASN A 136 7.16 -0.10 -10.57
C ASN A 136 7.39 -0.23 -12.07
N VAL A 137 6.35 -0.15 -12.89
CA VAL A 137 6.47 -0.15 -14.36
C VAL A 137 7.28 1.09 -14.79
N LEU A 138 6.95 2.25 -14.23
CA LEU A 138 7.65 3.49 -14.53
C LEU A 138 9.11 3.46 -14.01
N ALA A 139 9.33 2.89 -12.82
CA ALA A 139 10.66 2.73 -12.26
C ALA A 139 11.55 1.82 -13.12
N ILE A 140 11.01 0.73 -13.65
CA ILE A 140 11.72 -0.17 -14.58
C ILE A 140 12.04 0.58 -15.89
N ALA A 141 11.09 1.29 -16.47
CA ALA A 141 11.28 2.04 -17.70
C ALA A 141 12.35 3.13 -17.55
N THR A 142 12.33 3.88 -16.46
CA THR A 142 13.35 4.90 -16.19
C THR A 142 14.72 4.29 -15.91
N GLY A 143 14.79 3.18 -15.17
CA GLY A 143 16.04 2.45 -14.93
C GLY A 143 16.64 1.88 -16.23
N LEU A 144 15.81 1.39 -17.15
CA LEU A 144 16.24 0.95 -18.46
C LEU A 144 16.79 2.12 -19.29
N ALA A 145 16.12 3.26 -19.30
CA ALA A 145 16.58 4.46 -19.99
C ALA A 145 17.94 4.95 -19.45
N ASP A 146 18.13 4.89 -18.13
CA ASP A 146 19.41 5.21 -17.48
C ASP A 146 20.49 4.20 -17.89
N GLY A 147 20.21 2.91 -17.87
CA GLY A 147 21.14 1.84 -18.28
C GLY A 147 21.57 1.93 -19.76
N LEU A 148 20.68 2.41 -20.62
CA LEU A 148 20.93 2.66 -22.04
C LEU A 148 21.61 4.02 -22.31
N ASN A 149 21.88 4.82 -21.26
CA ASN A 149 22.48 6.15 -21.35
C ASN A 149 21.69 7.11 -22.27
N LEU A 150 20.36 7.07 -22.26
CA LEU A 150 19.52 7.93 -23.11
C LEU A 150 19.49 9.39 -22.64
N GLY A 151 20.06 9.69 -21.48
CA GLY A 151 20.23 11.03 -20.94
C GLY A 151 19.04 11.55 -20.13
N LEU A 152 19.26 12.69 -19.46
CA LEU A 152 18.30 13.27 -18.51
C LEU A 152 17.00 13.76 -19.16
N ASN A 153 17.04 14.18 -20.42
CA ASN A 153 15.84 14.62 -21.14
C ASN A 153 14.88 13.45 -21.37
N ALA A 154 15.39 12.27 -21.77
CA ALA A 154 14.59 11.08 -21.93
C ALA A 154 13.99 10.63 -20.59
N ARG A 155 14.78 10.65 -19.53
CA ARG A 155 14.32 10.34 -18.16
C ARG A 155 13.20 11.28 -17.72
N ALA A 156 13.38 12.59 -17.89
CA ALA A 156 12.37 13.57 -17.53
C ALA A 156 11.07 13.38 -18.32
N ALA A 157 11.17 13.11 -19.62
CA ALA A 157 10.02 12.85 -20.48
C ALA A 157 9.27 11.58 -20.04
N LEU A 158 9.98 10.48 -19.74
CA LEU A 158 9.40 9.23 -19.22
C LEU A 158 8.65 9.45 -17.90
N VAL A 159 9.25 10.15 -16.95
CA VAL A 159 8.63 10.43 -15.64
C VAL A 159 7.38 11.29 -15.83
N THR A 160 7.48 12.39 -16.59
CA THR A 160 6.35 13.30 -16.82
C THR A 160 5.20 12.60 -17.52
N ARG A 161 5.50 11.83 -18.58
CA ARG A 161 4.48 11.10 -19.32
C ARG A 161 3.88 9.99 -18.48
N GLY A 162 4.72 9.22 -17.76
CA GLY A 162 4.28 8.14 -16.89
C GLY A 162 3.34 8.62 -15.78
N LEU A 163 3.64 9.73 -15.14
CA LEU A 163 2.75 10.34 -14.13
C LEU A 163 1.42 10.78 -14.74
N ALA A 164 1.43 11.36 -15.95
CA ALA A 164 0.21 11.74 -16.64
C ALA A 164 -0.68 10.53 -17.00
N GLU A 165 -0.08 9.40 -17.37
CA GLU A 165 -0.84 8.17 -17.64
C GLU A 165 -1.38 7.52 -16.35
N ILE A 166 -0.60 7.47 -15.28
CA ILE A 166 -1.07 6.98 -13.98
C ILE A 166 -2.25 7.81 -13.46
N ALA A 167 -2.24 9.12 -13.65
CA ALA A 167 -3.32 10.00 -13.23
C ALA A 167 -4.63 9.83 -14.04
N ARG A 168 -4.61 9.05 -15.11
CA ARG A 168 -5.81 8.73 -15.94
C ARG A 168 -6.45 7.40 -15.60
N LEU A 169 -5.76 6.57 -14.80
CA LEU A 169 -6.29 5.28 -14.32
C LEU A 169 -7.31 5.50 -13.20
#